data_5b35830dffc89e811bafef50585b1186
#
_entry.id   5b35830dffc89e811bafef50585b1186
#
_cell.length_a   1.000
_cell.length_b   1.000
_cell.length_c   1.000
_cell.angle_alpha   90.00
_cell.angle_beta   90.00
_cell.angle_gamma   90.00
#
_symmetry.space_group_name_H-M   'P 1'
#
loop_
_entity.id
_entity.type
_entity.pdbx_description
1 polymer ?
#
loop_
_entity_poly.entity_id
_entity_poly.type
_entity_poly.pdbx_seq_one_letter_code
_entity_poly.pdbx_strand_id
1 'polypeptide(L)'
;MASRAHNQYTYQQPYPKKKKRHRKRNGQFWVNTTAFLIVAVLLLLVLTICWKGVQYLWNGMESIFDFLMPEEPVISIISPQPTEAEDRDKNAPVLFGVHNFTVYQGDTISYMSGIAATDDTDKNPTITVDSGSVDLSRPGEYTVIYSATDASGNTSQEKATVTVMEKQEGFVDLDTIYAAADAKLEEIIRDNATMKQQVHDVYAWARIYLSYGGHSDRTDWCQAAYVMLTEGKGDCYGYWAVTKLLFERLEIPNIDVRKVKNSSDDTDHFWSLVSLDGGDTWYHFDSTPRAGEGDDFCLVTDAFIDAYSDSHKGSHNRDKSLYPETP
;
A
#
# COMPACT_ATOMS: atom_id res chain seq x y z
N MET A 1 16.86 -32.79 2.53
CA MET A 1 17.22 -31.36 2.43
C MET A 1 16.07 -30.66 1.77
N ALA A 2 15.17 -30.09 2.57
CA ALA A 2 13.97 -29.42 2.07
C ALA A 2 14.30 -27.98 1.67
N SER A 3 14.18 -27.69 0.38
CA SER A 3 14.26 -26.33 -0.16
C SER A 3 13.08 -25.52 0.39
N ARG A 4 13.36 -24.53 1.23
CA ARG A 4 12.39 -23.51 1.62
C ARG A 4 12.05 -22.69 0.38
N ALA A 5 10.84 -22.89 -0.17
CA ALA A 5 10.27 -21.99 -1.13
C ALA A 5 10.07 -20.63 -0.40
N HIS A 6 10.87 -19.63 -0.78
CA HIS A 6 10.67 -18.23 -0.38
C HIS A 6 9.37 -17.77 -1.04
N ASN A 7 8.34 -17.61 -0.23
CA ASN A 7 7.12 -16.90 -0.63
C ASN A 7 7.51 -15.42 -0.81
N GLN A 8 7.77 -15.01 -2.05
CA GLN A 8 7.92 -13.60 -2.38
C GLN A 8 6.52 -12.97 -2.31
N TYR A 9 6.19 -12.40 -1.15
CA TYR A 9 5.13 -11.42 -1.10
C TYR A 9 5.62 -10.21 -1.90
N THR A 10 5.14 -10.07 -3.13
CA THR A 10 5.25 -8.81 -3.86
C THR A 10 4.41 -7.80 -3.10
N TYR A 11 5.08 -6.94 -2.35
CA TYR A 11 4.43 -5.78 -1.73
C TYR A 11 3.99 -4.86 -2.87
N GLN A 12 2.69 -4.91 -3.18
CA GLN A 12 2.11 -3.99 -4.14
C GLN A 12 2.11 -2.59 -3.55
N GLN A 13 2.54 -1.62 -4.31
CA GLN A 13 2.48 -0.21 -3.94
C GLN A 13 1.05 0.16 -3.48
N PRO A 14 0.90 1.03 -2.46
CA PRO A 14 -0.43 1.50 -2.08
C PRO A 14 -1.08 2.20 -3.26
N TYR A 15 -2.18 1.64 -3.73
CA TYR A 15 -2.95 2.12 -4.87
C TYR A 15 -3.34 3.59 -4.70
N PRO A 16 -3.36 4.39 -5.77
CA PRO A 16 -3.82 5.78 -5.70
C PRO A 16 -5.26 5.81 -5.18
N LYS A 17 -5.45 6.46 -4.03
CA LYS A 17 -6.77 6.59 -3.40
C LYS A 17 -7.74 7.28 -4.35
N LYS A 18 -8.94 6.73 -4.51
CA LYS A 18 -10.06 7.37 -5.23
C LYS A 18 -10.21 8.82 -4.78
N LYS A 19 -10.07 9.79 -5.69
CA LYS A 19 -10.55 11.16 -5.43
C LYS A 19 -12.06 11.09 -5.29
N LYS A 20 -12.59 11.27 -4.07
CA LYS A 20 -14.04 11.37 -3.84
C LYS A 20 -14.60 12.44 -4.77
N ARG A 21 -15.31 12.03 -5.80
CA ARG A 21 -16.13 12.94 -6.62
C ARG A 21 -17.25 13.44 -5.74
N HIS A 22 -17.10 14.63 -5.19
CA HIS A 22 -18.21 15.35 -4.60
C HIS A 22 -19.23 15.65 -5.71
N ARG A 23 -20.34 14.89 -5.72
CA ARG A 23 -21.53 15.23 -6.49
C ARG A 23 -21.92 16.65 -6.06
N LYS A 24 -21.73 17.63 -6.97
CA LYS A 24 -22.16 19.01 -6.76
C LYS A 24 -23.67 19.01 -6.53
N ARG A 25 -24.06 19.09 -5.28
CA ARG A 25 -25.39 19.54 -4.92
C ARG A 25 -25.41 21.04 -5.22
N ASN A 26 -26.15 21.44 -6.25
CA ASN A 26 -26.40 22.85 -6.56
C ASN A 26 -27.17 23.50 -5.42
N GLY A 27 -26.45 23.97 -4.42
CA GLY A 27 -26.90 24.91 -3.44
C GLY A 27 -26.06 26.15 -3.62
N GLN A 28 -26.64 27.18 -4.20
CA GLN A 28 -26.05 28.48 -4.40
C GLN A 28 -25.82 29.14 -3.03
N PHE A 29 -24.63 28.92 -2.45
CA PHE A 29 -24.16 29.67 -1.28
C PHE A 29 -23.28 30.80 -1.81
N TRP A 30 -23.85 31.98 -1.92
CA TRP A 30 -23.10 33.22 -2.10
C TRP A 30 -22.36 33.51 -0.77
N VAL A 31 -21.17 32.97 -0.63
CA VAL A 31 -20.24 33.41 0.42
C VAL A 31 -19.62 34.71 -0.08
N ASN A 32 -19.88 35.77 0.63
CA ASN A 32 -19.39 37.11 0.35
C ASN A 32 -17.84 37.08 0.49
N THR A 33 -17.12 36.91 -0.62
CA THR A 33 -15.66 36.81 -0.68
C THR A 33 -14.94 38.01 -0.06
N THR A 34 -15.60 39.17 -0.02
CA THR A 34 -15.11 40.37 0.63
C THR A 34 -15.07 40.27 2.15
N ALA A 35 -16.04 39.60 2.77
CA ALA A 35 -16.04 39.39 4.24
C ALA A 35 -14.93 38.45 4.67
N PHE A 36 -14.62 37.43 3.88
CA PHE A 36 -13.53 36.47 4.19
C PHE A 36 -12.16 37.14 4.09
N LEU A 37 -11.96 38.01 3.09
CA LEU A 37 -10.72 38.79 2.93
C LEU A 37 -10.51 39.76 4.09
N ILE A 38 -11.55 40.44 4.56
CA ILE A 38 -11.46 41.36 5.69
C ILE A 38 -11.09 40.62 6.97
N VAL A 39 -11.69 39.47 7.26
CA VAL A 39 -11.35 38.64 8.43
C VAL A 39 -9.92 38.12 8.35
N ALA A 40 -9.45 37.68 7.19
CA ALA A 40 -8.08 37.21 7.01
C ALA A 40 -7.04 38.34 7.22
N VAL A 41 -7.31 39.55 6.74
CA VAL A 41 -6.44 40.72 6.93
C VAL A 41 -6.41 41.13 8.41
N LEU A 42 -7.55 41.12 9.11
CA LEU A 42 -7.62 41.42 10.53
C LEU A 42 -6.86 40.38 11.37
N LEU A 43 -6.96 39.09 11.05
CA LEU A 43 -6.18 38.06 11.72
C LEU A 43 -4.67 38.22 11.51
N LEU A 44 -4.21 38.58 10.32
CA LEU A 44 -2.82 38.84 10.03
C LEU A 44 -2.31 40.10 10.80
N LEU A 45 -3.13 41.13 10.93
CA LEU A 45 -2.80 42.30 11.71
C LEU A 45 -2.67 41.98 13.21
N VAL A 46 -3.57 41.19 13.78
CA VAL A 46 -3.49 40.74 15.16
C VAL A 46 -2.22 39.90 15.41
N LEU A 47 -1.92 38.96 14.51
CA LEU A 47 -0.71 38.14 14.61
C LEU A 47 0.58 38.96 14.52
N THR A 48 0.63 39.98 13.66
CA THR A 48 1.81 40.86 13.55
C THR A 48 1.98 41.76 14.80
N ILE A 49 0.89 42.24 15.41
CA ILE A 49 0.93 43.01 16.65
C ILE A 49 1.38 42.14 17.82
N CYS A 50 0.86 40.92 17.94
CA CYS A 50 1.28 39.94 18.95
C CYS A 50 2.76 39.60 18.81
N TRP A 51 3.23 39.34 17.58
CA TRP A 51 4.64 39.02 17.29
C TRP A 51 5.58 40.19 17.69
N LYS A 52 5.23 41.45 17.36
CA LYS A 52 5.99 42.62 17.77
C LYS A 52 5.97 42.80 19.27
N GLY A 53 4.85 42.52 19.94
CA GLY A 53 4.75 42.57 21.39
C GLY A 53 5.68 41.57 22.07
N VAL A 54 5.75 40.34 21.57
CA VAL A 54 6.67 39.32 22.09
C VAL A 54 8.14 39.71 21.87
N GLN A 55 8.50 40.28 20.71
CA GLN A 55 9.86 40.77 20.46
C GLN A 55 10.23 41.95 21.40
N TYR A 56 9.28 42.84 21.70
CA TYR A 56 9.53 43.96 22.62
C TYR A 56 9.78 43.49 24.06
N LEU A 57 9.03 42.48 24.50
CA LEU A 57 9.21 41.84 25.82
C LEU A 57 10.53 41.06 25.88
N TRP A 58 10.92 40.38 24.80
CA TRP A 58 12.19 39.64 24.73
C TRP A 58 13.40 40.57 24.80
N ASN A 59 13.43 41.60 23.97
CA ASN A 59 14.52 42.60 23.99
C ASN A 59 14.61 43.38 25.31
N GLY A 60 13.47 43.60 25.99
CA GLY A 60 13.44 44.23 27.33
C GLY A 60 14.02 43.31 28.41
N MET A 61 13.85 41.99 28.25
CA MET A 61 14.35 40.96 29.18
C MET A 61 15.87 40.80 29.07
N GLU A 62 16.46 40.84 27.86
CA GLU A 62 17.91 40.79 27.67
C GLU A 62 18.60 42.01 28.35
N SER A 63 18.04 43.19 28.20
CA SER A 63 18.59 44.41 28.82
C SER A 63 18.53 44.41 30.36
N ILE A 64 17.57 43.72 30.97
CA ILE A 64 17.46 43.55 32.42
C ILE A 64 18.43 42.46 32.90
N PHE A 65 18.67 41.42 32.10
CA PHE A 65 19.60 40.35 32.43
C PHE A 65 21.05 40.84 32.48
N ASP A 66 21.46 41.68 31.52
CA ASP A 66 22.80 42.32 31.50
C ASP A 66 23.01 43.29 32.65
N PHE A 67 21.95 43.92 33.17
CA PHE A 67 22.04 44.85 34.31
C PHE A 67 22.14 44.12 35.66
N LEU A 68 21.57 42.91 35.79
CA LEU A 68 21.49 42.15 37.03
C LEU A 68 22.66 41.19 37.26
N MET A 69 23.47 40.91 36.25
CA MET A 69 24.62 40.00 36.34
C MET A 69 25.92 40.75 35.94
N PRO A 70 26.56 41.48 36.86
CA PRO A 70 27.90 42.00 36.59
C PRO A 70 28.89 40.87 36.38
N GLU A 71 29.66 40.93 35.29
CA GLU A 71 30.71 39.96 34.98
C GLU A 71 31.71 39.80 36.12
N GLU A 72 31.79 38.62 36.69
CA GLU A 72 32.88 38.24 37.59
C GLU A 72 34.20 38.13 36.82
N PRO A 73 35.36 38.53 37.37
CA PRO A 73 36.62 38.42 36.66
C PRO A 73 37.02 36.96 36.45
N VAL A 74 37.14 36.57 35.19
CA VAL A 74 37.55 35.23 34.78
C VAL A 74 39.00 35.00 35.19
N ILE A 75 39.22 34.29 36.29
CA ILE A 75 40.49 33.65 36.60
C ILE A 75 40.59 32.42 35.71
N SER A 76 41.43 32.49 34.68
CA SER A 76 41.79 31.37 33.82
C SER A 76 42.53 30.30 34.60
N ILE A 77 41.83 29.39 35.24
CA ILE A 77 42.41 28.11 35.62
C ILE A 77 42.37 27.26 34.39
N ILE A 78 43.51 27.04 33.75
CA ILE A 78 43.66 26.02 32.70
C ILE A 78 43.49 24.66 33.39
N SER A 79 42.27 24.19 33.49
CA SER A 79 41.95 22.79 33.75
C SER A 79 42.18 22.05 32.45
N PRO A 80 42.88 20.89 32.41
CA PRO A 80 42.94 20.10 31.21
C PRO A 80 41.53 19.72 30.80
N GLN A 81 41.11 20.18 29.61
CA GLN A 81 39.82 19.85 29.02
C GLN A 81 39.75 18.32 28.92
N PRO A 82 38.72 17.68 29.45
CA PRO A 82 38.51 16.25 29.16
C PRO A 82 38.34 16.15 27.62
N THR A 83 39.12 15.32 27.03
CA THR A 83 38.95 14.96 25.64
C THR A 83 37.54 14.40 25.45
N GLU A 84 36.66 15.15 24.81
CA GLU A 84 35.28 14.75 24.36
C GLU A 84 35.31 13.64 23.33
N ALA A 85 36.23 12.69 23.45
CA ALA A 85 36.43 11.63 22.43
C ALA A 85 35.84 10.27 22.81
N GLU A 86 35.20 10.12 24.00
CA GLU A 86 34.82 8.79 24.48
C GLU A 86 33.30 8.49 24.48
N ASP A 87 32.45 9.46 24.20
CA ASP A 87 30.99 9.26 24.28
C ASP A 87 30.27 9.59 22.95
N ARG A 88 30.98 9.48 21.84
CA ARG A 88 30.35 9.64 20.52
C ARG A 88 29.70 8.31 20.13
N ASP A 89 28.42 8.40 19.76
CA ASP A 89 27.70 7.28 19.19
C ASP A 89 28.47 6.61 18.04
N LYS A 90 28.53 5.28 18.05
CA LYS A 90 29.25 4.44 17.08
C LYS A 90 28.33 3.45 16.37
N ASN A 91 27.08 3.40 16.78
CA ASN A 91 26.09 2.53 16.17
C ASN A 91 25.54 3.19 14.91
N ALA A 92 25.32 2.40 13.87
CA ALA A 92 24.68 2.91 12.66
C ALA A 92 23.17 2.65 12.71
N PRO A 93 22.35 3.53 12.12
CA PRO A 93 20.91 3.34 12.04
C PRO A 93 20.52 2.02 11.37
N VAL A 94 19.36 1.48 11.74
CA VAL A 94 18.76 0.29 11.11
C VAL A 94 17.68 0.75 10.14
N LEU A 95 17.78 0.33 8.88
CA LEU A 95 16.78 0.56 7.84
C LEU A 95 15.65 -0.47 7.93
N PHE A 96 14.44 -0.04 7.61
CA PHE A 96 13.23 -0.88 7.54
C PHE A 96 12.45 -0.60 6.26
N GLY A 97 11.75 -1.62 5.77
CA GLY A 97 10.85 -1.49 4.62
C GLY A 97 11.56 -1.54 3.26
N VAL A 98 12.89 -1.77 3.23
CA VAL A 98 13.61 -1.94 1.97
C VAL A 98 13.14 -3.23 1.28
N HIS A 99 12.69 -3.12 0.04
CA HIS A 99 12.13 -4.23 -0.73
C HIS A 99 12.44 -4.08 -2.22
N ASN A 100 12.32 -5.19 -2.95
CA ASN A 100 12.50 -5.19 -4.40
C ASN A 100 11.26 -4.62 -5.11
N PHE A 101 11.47 -4.02 -6.28
CA PHE A 101 10.42 -3.48 -7.14
C PHE A 101 10.32 -4.31 -8.41
N THR A 102 9.09 -4.52 -8.89
CA THR A 102 8.82 -5.01 -10.24
C THR A 102 7.88 -4.01 -10.90
N VAL A 103 8.29 -3.44 -12.02
CA VAL A 103 7.56 -2.41 -12.76
C VAL A 103 7.64 -2.70 -14.26
N TYR A 104 6.77 -2.09 -15.04
CA TYR A 104 6.87 -2.14 -16.49
C TYR A 104 7.65 -0.95 -17.04
N GLN A 105 8.19 -1.13 -18.24
CA GLN A 105 8.89 -0.08 -18.99
C GLN A 105 8.05 1.22 -19.08
N GLY A 106 8.64 2.32 -18.60
CA GLY A 106 8.01 3.64 -18.59
C GLY A 106 7.16 3.94 -17.36
N ASP A 107 7.02 3.00 -16.41
CA ASP A 107 6.38 3.24 -15.13
C ASP A 107 7.23 4.17 -14.25
N THR A 108 6.68 4.58 -13.11
CA THR A 108 7.36 5.40 -12.10
C THR A 108 7.43 4.67 -10.77
N ILE A 109 8.48 4.93 -9.97
CA ILE A 109 8.66 4.32 -8.66
C ILE A 109 8.77 5.42 -7.59
N SER A 110 8.03 5.24 -6.48
CA SER A 110 8.19 6.03 -5.28
C SER A 110 9.14 5.31 -4.32
N TYR A 111 10.44 5.50 -4.49
CA TYR A 111 11.48 4.77 -3.75
C TYR A 111 11.40 4.93 -2.23
N MET A 112 10.88 6.05 -1.72
CA MET A 112 10.80 6.35 -0.29
C MET A 112 9.52 5.84 0.39
N SER A 113 8.59 5.27 -0.37
CA SER A 113 7.32 4.77 0.19
C SER A 113 7.56 3.59 1.13
N GLY A 114 7.13 3.72 2.39
CA GLY A 114 7.27 2.66 3.39
C GLY A 114 8.68 2.46 3.95
N ILE A 115 9.66 3.30 3.58
CA ILE A 115 11.02 3.24 4.10
C ILE A 115 11.11 4.04 5.40
N ALA A 116 11.74 3.44 6.41
CA ALA A 116 12.00 4.07 7.70
C ALA A 116 13.40 3.68 8.21
N ALA A 117 13.93 4.45 9.14
CA ALA A 117 15.14 4.11 9.88
C ALA A 117 14.96 4.41 11.37
N THR A 118 15.62 3.64 12.21
CA THR A 118 15.71 3.88 13.66
C THR A 118 17.14 3.75 14.12
N ASP A 119 17.45 4.48 15.18
CA ASP A 119 18.75 4.45 15.84
C ASP A 119 18.57 4.48 17.36
N ASP A 120 19.57 4.04 18.10
CA ASP A 120 19.50 4.02 19.58
C ASP A 120 19.70 5.39 20.21
N THR A 121 20.35 6.31 19.52
CA THR A 121 20.67 7.68 19.99
C THR A 121 19.96 8.75 19.18
N ASP A 122 19.95 8.64 17.83
CA ASP A 122 19.28 9.60 16.94
C ASP A 122 17.84 9.19 16.66
N LYS A 123 16.89 10.06 17.03
CA LYS A 123 15.45 9.81 16.81
C LYS A 123 15.02 9.96 15.36
N ASN A 124 15.81 10.63 14.52
CA ASN A 124 15.46 10.94 13.13
C ASN A 124 16.66 10.80 12.20
N PRO A 125 17.19 9.57 11.98
CA PRO A 125 18.27 9.35 11.03
C PRO A 125 17.88 9.84 9.63
N THR A 126 18.84 10.40 8.92
CA THR A 126 18.64 10.87 7.54
C THR A 126 18.69 9.70 6.57
N ILE A 127 17.61 9.50 5.80
CA ILE A 127 17.54 8.46 4.77
C ILE A 127 17.78 9.09 3.40
N THR A 128 18.66 8.47 2.61
CA THR A 128 18.90 8.83 1.21
C THR A 128 18.75 7.59 0.34
N VAL A 129 18.39 7.80 -0.94
CA VAL A 129 18.27 6.75 -1.93
C VAL A 129 19.10 7.10 -3.17
N ASP A 130 19.94 6.19 -3.59
CA ASP A 130 20.65 6.26 -4.88
C ASP A 130 19.99 5.31 -5.87
N SER A 131 19.25 5.88 -6.82
CA SER A 131 18.61 5.20 -7.94
C SER A 131 19.21 5.62 -9.29
N GLY A 132 20.39 6.26 -9.29
CA GLY A 132 21.01 6.81 -10.50
C GLY A 132 21.35 5.75 -11.57
N SER A 133 21.45 4.48 -11.20
CA SER A 133 21.67 3.38 -12.16
C SER A 133 20.39 2.84 -12.78
N VAL A 134 19.20 3.24 -12.31
CA VAL A 134 17.90 2.71 -12.76
C VAL A 134 17.45 3.41 -14.03
N ASP A 135 17.26 2.63 -15.10
CA ASP A 135 16.64 3.09 -16.34
C ASP A 135 15.26 2.45 -16.51
N LEU A 136 14.22 3.15 -16.07
CA LEU A 136 12.85 2.67 -16.19
C LEU A 136 12.32 2.64 -17.63
N SER A 137 13.08 3.19 -18.60
CA SER A 137 12.73 3.11 -20.02
C SER A 137 13.23 1.85 -20.70
N ARG A 138 14.03 1.01 -20.02
CA ARG A 138 14.64 -0.18 -20.60
C ARG A 138 14.42 -1.41 -19.71
N PRO A 139 13.90 -2.50 -20.25
CA PRO A 139 13.80 -3.77 -19.53
C PRO A 139 15.15 -4.25 -18.98
N GLY A 140 15.16 -4.76 -17.76
CA GLY A 140 16.36 -5.25 -17.10
C GLY A 140 16.25 -5.22 -15.58
N GLU A 141 17.32 -5.65 -14.92
CA GLU A 141 17.46 -5.58 -13.47
C GLU A 141 18.45 -4.48 -13.10
N TYR A 142 18.05 -3.63 -12.17
CA TYR A 142 18.80 -2.47 -11.69
C TYR A 142 18.91 -2.52 -10.18
N THR A 143 19.92 -1.85 -9.62
CA THR A 143 20.11 -1.78 -8.17
C THR A 143 19.81 -0.39 -7.66
N VAL A 144 19.06 -0.31 -6.56
CA VAL A 144 18.86 0.88 -5.75
C VAL A 144 19.56 0.70 -4.41
N ILE A 145 20.24 1.73 -3.92
CA ILE A 145 20.93 1.71 -2.65
C ILE A 145 20.26 2.71 -1.70
N TYR A 146 19.81 2.21 -0.55
CA TYR A 146 19.31 3.01 0.54
C TYR A 146 20.42 3.21 1.56
N SER A 147 20.57 4.41 2.08
CA SER A 147 21.53 4.73 3.13
C SER A 147 20.83 5.48 4.25
N ALA A 148 21.03 5.09 5.49
CA ALA A 148 20.61 5.82 6.66
C ALA A 148 21.83 6.32 7.44
N THR A 149 21.84 7.61 7.78
CA THR A 149 22.95 8.26 8.49
C THR A 149 22.41 8.97 9.72
N ASP A 150 23.02 8.73 10.88
CA ASP A 150 22.72 9.43 12.15
C ASP A 150 23.40 10.80 12.26
N ALA A 151 23.12 11.49 13.33
CA ALA A 151 23.72 12.79 13.67
C ALA A 151 25.23 12.68 13.98
N SER A 152 25.73 11.51 14.36
CA SER A 152 27.13 11.21 14.64
C SER A 152 27.93 10.86 13.39
N GLY A 153 27.24 10.62 12.25
CA GLY A 153 27.84 10.28 10.96
C GLY A 153 28.02 8.78 10.73
N ASN A 154 27.46 7.91 11.60
CA ASN A 154 27.45 6.47 11.32
C ASN A 154 26.40 6.18 10.26
N THR A 155 26.71 5.26 9.32
CA THR A 155 25.86 5.00 8.16
C THR A 155 25.67 3.51 7.96
N SER A 156 24.43 3.10 7.71
CA SER A 156 24.06 1.78 7.21
C SER A 156 23.56 1.84 5.78
N GLN A 157 23.64 0.74 5.06
CA GLN A 157 23.19 0.64 3.68
C GLN A 157 22.47 -0.68 3.42
N GLU A 158 21.38 -0.61 2.65
CA GLU A 158 20.68 -1.77 2.10
C GLU A 158 20.45 -1.61 0.60
N LYS A 159 20.36 -2.74 -0.10
CA LYS A 159 20.14 -2.77 -1.55
C LYS A 159 18.79 -3.38 -1.87
N ALA A 160 18.13 -2.81 -2.87
CA ALA A 160 16.93 -3.37 -3.49
C ALA A 160 17.16 -3.55 -5.00
N THR A 161 16.51 -4.54 -5.57
CA THR A 161 16.51 -4.77 -7.02
C THR A 161 15.24 -4.15 -7.61
N VAL A 162 15.41 -3.42 -8.71
CA VAL A 162 14.32 -2.97 -9.58
C VAL A 162 14.32 -3.81 -10.84
N THR A 163 13.30 -4.63 -11.03
CA THR A 163 13.09 -5.39 -12.25
C THR A 163 12.15 -4.61 -13.15
N VAL A 164 12.66 -4.11 -14.28
CA VAL A 164 11.86 -3.45 -15.32
C VAL A 164 11.48 -4.49 -16.37
N MET A 165 10.19 -4.77 -16.49
CA MET A 165 9.63 -5.70 -17.47
C MET A 165 9.29 -5.00 -18.77
N GLU A 166 9.43 -5.69 -19.90
CA GLU A 166 8.98 -5.21 -21.20
C GLU A 166 7.44 -5.21 -21.26
N LYS A 167 6.87 -4.12 -21.79
CA LYS A 167 5.43 -4.09 -22.12
C LYS A 167 5.21 -4.88 -23.39
N GLN A 168 4.48 -5.98 -23.28
CA GLN A 168 4.11 -6.83 -24.44
C GLN A 168 3.06 -6.12 -25.30
N GLU A 169 2.94 -6.57 -26.56
CA GLU A 169 1.84 -6.15 -27.42
C GLU A 169 0.49 -6.46 -26.77
N GLY A 170 -0.40 -5.48 -26.71
CA GLY A 170 -1.68 -5.59 -26.00
C GLY A 170 -1.63 -5.26 -24.51
N PHE A 171 -0.46 -4.87 -23.98
CA PHE A 171 -0.37 -4.42 -22.58
C PHE A 171 -1.26 -3.19 -22.35
N VAL A 172 -2.06 -3.25 -21.29
CA VAL A 172 -2.96 -2.18 -20.87
C VAL A 172 -2.42 -1.52 -19.59
N ASP A 173 -2.33 -0.21 -19.57
CA ASP A 173 -1.85 0.52 -18.39
C ASP A 173 -2.85 0.43 -17.22
N LEU A 174 -2.33 0.54 -15.98
CA LEU A 174 -3.12 0.39 -14.78
C LEU A 174 -4.26 1.42 -14.66
N ASP A 175 -4.06 2.65 -15.14
CA ASP A 175 -5.10 3.67 -15.08
C ASP A 175 -6.29 3.28 -15.96
N THR A 176 -6.04 2.69 -17.13
CA THR A 176 -7.07 2.13 -18.02
C THR A 176 -7.79 0.95 -17.38
N ILE A 177 -7.04 0.03 -16.75
CA ILE A 177 -7.60 -1.13 -16.03
C ILE A 177 -8.49 -0.65 -14.88
N TYR A 178 -8.02 0.29 -14.08
CA TYR A 178 -8.79 0.83 -12.95
C TYR A 178 -10.02 1.60 -13.41
N ALA A 179 -9.92 2.37 -14.49
CA ALA A 179 -11.08 3.07 -15.05
C ALA A 179 -12.16 2.08 -15.52
N ALA A 180 -11.76 0.98 -16.16
CA ALA A 180 -12.68 -0.08 -16.58
C ALA A 180 -13.34 -0.79 -15.37
N ALA A 181 -12.56 -1.08 -14.33
CA ALA A 181 -13.08 -1.67 -13.10
C ALA A 181 -14.06 -0.72 -12.38
N ASP A 182 -13.73 0.57 -12.28
CA ASP A 182 -14.60 1.58 -11.67
C ASP A 182 -15.91 1.74 -12.43
N ALA A 183 -15.84 1.76 -13.77
CA ALA A 183 -17.05 1.78 -14.61
C ALA A 183 -17.95 0.54 -14.39
N LYS A 184 -17.31 -0.65 -14.26
CA LYS A 184 -18.05 -1.87 -13.96
C LYS A 184 -18.68 -1.83 -12.58
N LEU A 185 -17.97 -1.33 -11.57
CA LEU A 185 -18.53 -1.17 -10.22
C LEU A 185 -19.72 -0.20 -10.18
N GLU A 186 -19.69 0.88 -10.97
CA GLU A 186 -20.83 1.79 -11.12
C GLU A 186 -22.07 1.09 -11.71
N GLU A 187 -21.85 0.07 -12.55
CA GLU A 187 -22.94 -0.72 -13.16
C GLU A 187 -23.54 -1.76 -12.20
N ILE A 188 -22.69 -2.47 -11.44
CA ILE A 188 -23.11 -3.67 -10.70
C ILE A 188 -23.43 -3.41 -9.23
N ILE A 189 -22.84 -2.37 -8.60
CA ILE A 189 -23.04 -2.10 -7.18
C ILE A 189 -24.27 -1.22 -6.98
N ARG A 190 -25.20 -1.70 -6.16
CA ARG A 190 -26.42 -0.98 -5.78
C ARG A 190 -26.10 0.29 -4.98
N ASP A 191 -26.92 1.33 -5.14
CA ASP A 191 -26.80 2.55 -4.35
C ASP A 191 -26.86 2.25 -2.85
N ASN A 192 -25.92 2.82 -2.07
CA ASN A 192 -25.80 2.66 -0.63
C ASN A 192 -25.60 1.21 -0.14
N ALA A 193 -25.07 0.32 -0.97
CA ALA A 193 -24.76 -1.04 -0.59
C ALA A 193 -23.77 -1.09 0.59
N THR A 194 -24.06 -1.91 1.59
CA THR A 194 -23.09 -2.27 2.62
C THR A 194 -21.95 -3.10 2.02
N MET A 195 -20.81 -3.17 2.67
CA MET A 195 -19.68 -3.99 2.20
C MET A 195 -20.09 -5.44 1.90
N LYS A 196 -20.91 -6.05 2.77
CA LYS A 196 -21.47 -7.38 2.53
C LYS A 196 -22.29 -7.45 1.25
N GLN A 197 -23.13 -6.44 0.99
CA GLN A 197 -23.93 -6.38 -0.24
C GLN A 197 -23.05 -6.17 -1.47
N GLN A 198 -21.98 -5.37 -1.37
CA GLN A 198 -21.02 -5.18 -2.46
C GLN A 198 -20.32 -6.49 -2.84
N VAL A 199 -19.89 -7.29 -1.84
CA VAL A 199 -19.31 -8.62 -2.08
C VAL A 199 -20.30 -9.54 -2.80
N HIS A 200 -21.56 -9.56 -2.37
CA HIS A 200 -22.60 -10.35 -3.05
C HIS A 200 -22.92 -9.83 -4.45
N ASP A 201 -22.91 -8.51 -4.69
CA ASP A 201 -23.13 -7.92 -6.01
C ASP A 201 -22.03 -8.32 -7.00
N VAL A 202 -20.75 -8.28 -6.56
CA VAL A 202 -19.61 -8.77 -7.33
C VAL A 202 -19.74 -10.26 -7.62
N TYR A 203 -20.11 -11.09 -6.63
CA TYR A 203 -20.31 -12.53 -6.79
C TYR A 203 -21.40 -12.83 -7.83
N ALA A 204 -22.57 -12.21 -7.67
CA ALA A 204 -23.69 -12.41 -8.57
C ALA A 204 -23.36 -12.01 -10.01
N TRP A 205 -22.70 -10.87 -10.20
CA TRP A 205 -22.23 -10.45 -11.51
C TRP A 205 -21.27 -11.47 -12.12
N ALA A 206 -20.25 -11.90 -11.39
CA ALA A 206 -19.27 -12.86 -11.90
C ALA A 206 -19.91 -14.20 -12.29
N ARG A 207 -20.89 -14.67 -11.51
CA ARG A 207 -21.60 -15.92 -11.76
C ARG A 207 -22.57 -15.85 -12.95
N ILE A 208 -23.16 -14.68 -13.22
CA ILE A 208 -24.18 -14.51 -14.27
C ILE A 208 -23.56 -14.12 -15.61
N TYR A 209 -22.60 -13.22 -15.60
CA TYR A 209 -22.12 -12.55 -16.81
C TYR A 209 -20.78 -13.07 -17.31
N LEU A 210 -20.00 -13.78 -16.48
CA LEU A 210 -18.73 -14.35 -16.91
C LEU A 210 -18.89 -15.82 -17.32
N SER A 211 -18.09 -16.23 -18.31
CA SER A 211 -18.09 -17.59 -18.86
C SER A 211 -16.78 -18.29 -18.53
N TYR A 212 -16.88 -19.53 -18.04
CA TYR A 212 -15.70 -20.35 -17.80
C TYR A 212 -15.18 -20.98 -19.09
N GLY A 213 -13.92 -20.76 -19.42
CA GLY A 213 -13.26 -21.37 -20.57
C GLY A 213 -12.06 -20.56 -21.05
N GLY A 214 -11.22 -21.23 -21.84
CA GLY A 214 -9.94 -20.63 -22.24
C GLY A 214 -8.85 -20.80 -21.20
N HIS A 215 -7.82 -19.98 -21.30
CA HIS A 215 -6.67 -19.99 -20.40
C HIS A 215 -6.26 -18.54 -20.14
N SER A 216 -6.20 -18.15 -18.89
CA SER A 216 -5.78 -16.81 -18.50
C SER A 216 -4.25 -16.75 -18.43
N ASP A 217 -3.65 -15.66 -18.88
CA ASP A 217 -2.24 -15.39 -18.67
C ASP A 217 -1.98 -15.19 -17.17
N ARG A 218 -0.99 -15.91 -16.63
CA ARG A 218 -0.63 -15.90 -15.21
C ARG A 218 0.61 -15.09 -14.90
N THR A 219 1.15 -14.36 -15.88
CA THR A 219 2.33 -13.52 -15.71
C THR A 219 2.00 -12.22 -15.01
N ASP A 220 0.81 -11.67 -15.28
CA ASP A 220 0.30 -10.44 -14.66
C ASP A 220 -1.21 -10.56 -14.36
N TRP A 221 -1.55 -10.55 -13.09
CA TRP A 221 -2.94 -10.71 -12.66
C TRP A 221 -3.82 -9.49 -13.03
N CYS A 222 -3.26 -8.26 -13.09
CA CYS A 222 -4.01 -7.08 -13.51
C CYS A 222 -4.42 -7.17 -14.99
N GLN A 223 -3.51 -7.64 -15.85
CA GLN A 223 -3.80 -7.88 -17.26
C GLN A 223 -4.85 -8.98 -17.41
N ALA A 224 -4.71 -10.09 -16.67
CA ALA A 224 -5.71 -11.17 -16.67
C ALA A 224 -7.08 -10.69 -16.17
N ALA A 225 -7.12 -9.82 -15.16
CA ALA A 225 -8.35 -9.20 -14.68
C ALA A 225 -9.00 -8.32 -15.73
N TYR A 226 -8.22 -7.52 -16.46
CA TYR A 226 -8.73 -6.67 -17.53
C TYR A 226 -9.31 -7.49 -18.69
N VAL A 227 -8.62 -8.53 -19.12
CA VAL A 227 -9.12 -9.46 -20.16
C VAL A 227 -10.45 -10.07 -19.70
N MET A 228 -10.49 -10.58 -18.47
CA MET A 228 -11.72 -11.16 -17.91
C MET A 228 -12.86 -10.16 -17.80
N LEU A 229 -12.56 -8.91 -17.43
CA LEU A 229 -13.53 -7.82 -17.32
C LEU A 229 -14.12 -7.41 -18.68
N THR A 230 -13.30 -7.39 -19.73
CA THR A 230 -13.68 -6.89 -21.06
C THR A 230 -14.19 -7.98 -21.99
N GLU A 231 -13.60 -9.17 -21.97
CA GLU A 231 -13.99 -10.28 -22.81
C GLU A 231 -15.03 -11.21 -22.18
N GLY A 232 -15.17 -11.16 -20.84
CA GLY A 232 -16.15 -11.95 -20.11
C GLY A 232 -15.87 -13.45 -20.09
N LYS A 233 -14.63 -13.88 -20.40
CA LYS A 233 -14.29 -15.30 -20.50
C LYS A 233 -12.89 -15.57 -19.97
N GLY A 234 -12.74 -16.63 -19.13
CA GLY A 234 -11.45 -17.06 -18.59
C GLY A 234 -11.57 -18.32 -17.74
N ASP A 235 -10.45 -18.77 -17.19
CA ASP A 235 -10.37 -19.87 -16.23
C ASP A 235 -10.49 -19.38 -14.77
N CYS A 236 -10.24 -20.25 -13.79
CA CYS A 236 -10.30 -19.89 -12.37
C CYS A 236 -9.35 -18.74 -11.99
N TYR A 237 -8.24 -18.61 -12.69
CA TYR A 237 -7.32 -17.50 -12.48
C TYR A 237 -7.93 -16.15 -12.91
N GLY A 238 -8.61 -16.11 -14.06
CA GLY A 238 -9.32 -14.93 -14.53
C GLY A 238 -10.46 -14.51 -13.60
N TYR A 239 -11.23 -15.49 -13.09
CA TYR A 239 -12.29 -15.23 -12.11
C TYR A 239 -11.75 -14.64 -10.81
N TRP A 240 -10.68 -15.23 -10.25
CA TRP A 240 -10.00 -14.69 -9.08
C TRP A 240 -9.45 -13.30 -9.35
N ALA A 241 -8.74 -13.11 -10.46
CA ALA A 241 -8.07 -11.84 -10.77
C ALA A 241 -9.07 -10.68 -10.91
N VAL A 242 -10.19 -10.90 -11.64
CA VAL A 242 -11.18 -9.85 -11.84
C VAL A 242 -11.91 -9.48 -10.54
N THR A 243 -12.27 -10.47 -9.71
CA THR A 243 -12.94 -10.18 -8.43
C THR A 243 -11.99 -9.54 -7.42
N LYS A 244 -10.72 -9.93 -7.39
CA LYS A 244 -9.66 -9.25 -6.66
C LYS A 244 -9.57 -7.78 -7.07
N LEU A 245 -9.49 -7.48 -8.36
CA LEU A 245 -9.43 -6.11 -8.88
C LEU A 245 -10.63 -5.28 -8.38
N LEU A 246 -11.84 -5.83 -8.47
CA LEU A 246 -13.05 -5.16 -8.01
C LEU A 246 -13.05 -4.92 -6.50
N PHE A 247 -12.59 -5.88 -5.69
CA PHE A 247 -12.46 -5.72 -4.23
C PHE A 247 -11.42 -4.67 -3.87
N GLU A 248 -10.28 -4.63 -4.55
CA GLU A 248 -9.28 -3.58 -4.33
C GLU A 248 -9.84 -2.19 -4.65
N ARG A 249 -10.63 -2.06 -5.72
CA ARG A 249 -11.29 -0.79 -6.08
C ARG A 249 -12.39 -0.39 -5.10
N LEU A 250 -13.03 -1.34 -4.42
CA LEU A 250 -14.01 -1.13 -3.35
C LEU A 250 -13.37 -0.91 -1.98
N GLU A 251 -12.04 -1.03 -1.87
CA GLU A 251 -11.29 -1.00 -0.60
C GLU A 251 -11.74 -2.15 0.36
N ILE A 252 -12.17 -3.29 -0.19
CA ILE A 252 -12.51 -4.50 0.57
C ILE A 252 -11.23 -5.30 0.81
N PRO A 253 -10.83 -5.56 2.07
CA PRO A 253 -9.66 -6.36 2.38
C PRO A 253 -9.80 -7.77 1.78
N ASN A 254 -8.78 -8.21 1.04
CA ASN A 254 -8.76 -9.53 0.44
C ASN A 254 -7.36 -10.14 0.48
N ILE A 255 -7.30 -11.48 0.58
CA ILE A 255 -6.07 -12.28 0.59
C ILE A 255 -6.19 -13.33 -0.52
N ASP A 256 -5.13 -13.47 -1.31
CA ASP A 256 -5.06 -14.45 -2.38
C ASP A 256 -4.87 -15.85 -1.80
N VAL A 257 -5.71 -16.79 -2.20
CA VAL A 257 -5.58 -18.19 -1.81
C VAL A 257 -5.30 -19.05 -3.06
N ARG A 258 -4.33 -19.94 -2.93
CA ARG A 258 -3.96 -20.86 -3.99
C ARG A 258 -4.06 -22.29 -3.51
N LYS A 259 -4.60 -23.16 -4.35
CA LYS A 259 -4.65 -24.59 -4.12
C LYS A 259 -3.26 -25.21 -3.98
N VAL A 260 -3.10 -26.07 -2.98
CA VAL A 260 -1.99 -27.01 -2.88
C VAL A 260 -2.34 -28.25 -3.70
N LYS A 261 -1.53 -28.55 -4.70
CA LYS A 261 -1.76 -29.70 -5.58
C LYS A 261 -1.49 -31.01 -4.86
N ASN A 262 -2.34 -31.99 -5.10
CA ASN A 262 -2.17 -33.35 -4.58
C ASN A 262 -1.14 -34.19 -5.38
N SER A 263 -0.91 -33.81 -6.65
CA SER A 263 0.04 -34.45 -7.57
C SER A 263 0.46 -33.48 -8.68
N SER A 264 1.44 -33.88 -9.51
CA SER A 264 1.90 -33.10 -10.67
C SER A 264 0.79 -32.86 -11.70
N ASP A 265 -0.14 -33.81 -11.81
CA ASP A 265 -1.23 -33.77 -12.80
C ASP A 265 -2.48 -33.04 -12.29
N ASP A 266 -2.44 -32.59 -11.02
CA ASP A 266 -3.55 -31.86 -10.41
C ASP A 266 -3.59 -30.42 -10.95
N THR A 267 -4.81 -29.89 -11.07
CA THR A 267 -5.04 -28.55 -11.60
C THR A 267 -4.82 -27.48 -10.55
N ASP A 268 -4.30 -26.33 -10.95
CA ASP A 268 -4.30 -25.14 -10.12
C ASP A 268 -5.73 -24.65 -9.86
N HIS A 269 -5.91 -24.03 -8.71
CA HIS A 269 -7.13 -23.28 -8.40
C HIS A 269 -6.79 -22.06 -7.56
N PHE A 270 -7.52 -20.95 -7.80
CA PHE A 270 -7.30 -19.65 -7.17
C PHE A 270 -8.63 -19.09 -6.70
N TRP A 271 -8.65 -18.52 -5.49
CA TRP A 271 -9.79 -17.82 -4.91
C TRP A 271 -9.31 -16.79 -3.88
N SER A 272 -10.20 -16.13 -3.18
CA SER A 272 -9.85 -15.13 -2.18
C SER A 272 -10.39 -15.47 -0.80
N LEU A 273 -9.73 -14.98 0.25
CA LEU A 273 -10.37 -14.63 1.51
C LEU A 273 -10.74 -13.15 1.47
N VAL A 274 -11.92 -12.80 1.96
CA VAL A 274 -12.40 -11.42 2.07
C VAL A 274 -12.83 -11.10 3.48
N SER A 275 -12.62 -9.86 3.92
CA SER A 275 -13.05 -9.38 5.23
C SER A 275 -14.09 -8.28 5.09
N LEU A 276 -15.09 -8.28 5.99
CA LEU A 276 -16.16 -7.29 6.04
C LEU A 276 -15.98 -6.26 7.16
N ASP A 277 -14.96 -6.42 7.99
CA ASP A 277 -14.72 -5.65 9.22
C ASP A 277 -13.29 -5.13 9.36
N GLY A 278 -12.61 -4.94 8.22
CA GLY A 278 -11.28 -4.34 8.17
C GLY A 278 -10.12 -5.31 8.42
N GLY A 279 -10.37 -6.62 8.38
CA GLY A 279 -9.36 -7.67 8.54
C GLY A 279 -9.46 -8.46 9.84
N ASP A 280 -10.49 -8.22 10.66
CA ASP A 280 -10.69 -8.94 11.91
C ASP A 280 -11.28 -10.34 11.66
N THR A 281 -12.24 -10.46 10.74
CA THR A 281 -12.90 -11.72 10.39
C THR A 281 -12.81 -11.97 8.88
N TRP A 282 -12.48 -13.20 8.51
CA TRP A 282 -12.27 -13.58 7.12
C TRP A 282 -13.23 -14.67 6.67
N TYR A 283 -13.58 -14.65 5.37
CA TYR A 283 -14.45 -15.62 4.73
C TYR A 283 -13.90 -15.98 3.35
N HIS A 284 -14.05 -17.23 2.93
CA HIS A 284 -13.73 -17.63 1.56
C HIS A 284 -14.72 -17.07 0.55
N PHE A 285 -14.19 -16.67 -0.57
CA PHE A 285 -14.92 -16.17 -1.72
C PHE A 285 -14.37 -16.78 -3.00
N ASP A 286 -15.19 -17.53 -3.71
CA ASP A 286 -14.83 -18.16 -4.99
C ASP A 286 -15.98 -18.07 -5.98
N SER A 287 -15.88 -17.17 -6.95
CA SER A 287 -16.90 -16.97 -7.97
C SER A 287 -16.78 -17.90 -9.19
N THR A 288 -15.77 -18.80 -9.21
CA THR A 288 -15.58 -19.76 -10.30
C THR A 288 -16.80 -20.70 -10.43
N PRO A 289 -17.44 -20.80 -11.60
CA PRO A 289 -18.60 -21.67 -11.78
C PRO A 289 -18.20 -23.15 -11.72
N ARG A 290 -19.08 -23.97 -11.14
CA ARG A 290 -18.94 -25.42 -11.07
C ARG A 290 -20.11 -26.10 -11.78
N ALA A 291 -19.80 -27.08 -12.64
CA ALA A 291 -20.83 -27.78 -13.42
C ALA A 291 -21.71 -28.63 -12.49
N GLY A 292 -23.01 -28.41 -12.55
CA GLY A 292 -24.01 -29.21 -11.85
C GLY A 292 -24.19 -28.93 -10.36
N GLU A 293 -23.54 -27.88 -9.82
CA GLU A 293 -23.60 -27.54 -8.42
C GLU A 293 -24.22 -26.16 -8.20
N GLY A 294 -25.15 -26.10 -7.23
CA GLY A 294 -25.83 -24.88 -6.83
C GLY A 294 -25.19 -24.16 -5.62
N ASP A 295 -24.02 -24.62 -5.18
CA ASP A 295 -23.41 -24.13 -3.97
C ASP A 295 -22.92 -22.68 -4.13
N ASP A 296 -23.29 -21.87 -3.13
CA ASP A 296 -22.86 -20.50 -3.03
C ASP A 296 -21.53 -20.42 -2.27
N PHE A 297 -20.45 -20.09 -2.97
CA PHE A 297 -19.12 -19.90 -2.39
C PHE A 297 -18.82 -18.45 -2.05
N CYS A 298 -19.85 -17.68 -1.72
CA CYS A 298 -19.75 -16.29 -1.30
C CYS A 298 -19.78 -16.21 0.22
N LEU A 299 -18.69 -15.79 0.84
CA LEU A 299 -18.55 -15.61 2.29
C LEU A 299 -18.76 -16.92 3.08
N VAL A 300 -18.10 -17.99 2.65
CA VAL A 300 -18.16 -19.30 3.32
C VAL A 300 -16.99 -19.50 4.28
N THR A 301 -17.18 -20.44 5.23
CA THR A 301 -16.19 -20.72 6.29
C THR A 301 -15.22 -21.82 5.88
N ASP A 302 -14.13 -21.99 6.66
CA ASP A 302 -13.19 -23.12 6.53
C ASP A 302 -13.92 -24.47 6.59
N ALA A 303 -14.86 -24.61 7.52
CA ALA A 303 -15.62 -25.85 7.68
C ALA A 303 -16.41 -26.20 6.41
N PHE A 304 -17.02 -25.22 5.76
CA PHE A 304 -17.75 -25.42 4.51
C PHE A 304 -16.81 -25.81 3.38
N ILE A 305 -15.74 -25.03 3.14
CA ILE A 305 -14.87 -25.24 1.99
C ILE A 305 -14.02 -26.51 2.12
N ASP A 306 -13.67 -26.91 3.36
CA ASP A 306 -12.96 -28.15 3.62
C ASP A 306 -13.86 -29.38 3.34
N ALA A 307 -15.11 -29.38 3.84
CA ALA A 307 -16.06 -30.44 3.58
C ALA A 307 -16.33 -30.60 2.07
N TYR A 308 -16.45 -29.48 1.36
CA TYR A 308 -16.56 -29.47 -0.10
C TYR A 308 -15.31 -30.05 -0.75
N SER A 309 -14.12 -29.58 -0.36
CA SER A 309 -12.83 -30.01 -0.90
C SER A 309 -12.63 -31.53 -0.72
N ASP A 310 -12.94 -32.08 0.45
CA ASP A 310 -12.82 -33.51 0.75
C ASP A 310 -13.68 -34.37 -0.16
N SER A 311 -14.89 -33.91 -0.50
CA SER A 311 -15.80 -34.61 -1.41
C SER A 311 -15.46 -34.41 -2.90
N HIS A 312 -14.61 -33.41 -3.21
CA HIS A 312 -14.27 -32.97 -4.59
C HIS A 312 -12.77 -33.05 -4.87
N LYS A 313 -12.14 -34.16 -4.49
CA LYS A 313 -10.73 -34.49 -4.82
C LYS A 313 -9.71 -33.43 -4.39
N GLY A 314 -9.96 -32.74 -3.29
CA GLY A 314 -9.08 -31.71 -2.77
C GLY A 314 -9.09 -30.41 -3.62
N SER A 315 -10.26 -30.07 -4.18
CA SER A 315 -10.41 -28.90 -5.07
C SER A 315 -9.97 -27.58 -4.44
N HIS A 316 -10.09 -27.43 -3.11
CA HIS A 316 -9.71 -26.26 -2.32
C HIS A 316 -8.67 -26.56 -1.24
N ASN A 317 -7.87 -27.63 -1.42
CA ASN A 317 -6.76 -27.89 -0.52
C ASN A 317 -5.81 -26.69 -0.49
N ARG A 318 -5.45 -26.23 0.72
CA ARG A 318 -4.55 -25.11 0.94
C ARG A 318 -3.64 -25.36 2.14
N ASP A 319 -2.52 -24.68 2.21
CA ASP A 319 -1.71 -24.64 3.41
C ASP A 319 -2.35 -23.64 4.39
N LYS A 320 -3.13 -24.17 5.34
CA LYS A 320 -3.88 -23.36 6.32
C LYS A 320 -2.99 -22.50 7.20
N SER A 321 -1.71 -22.85 7.36
CA SER A 321 -0.77 -22.05 8.17
C SER A 321 -0.42 -20.69 7.55
N LEU A 322 -0.78 -20.47 6.28
CA LEU A 322 -0.53 -19.25 5.54
C LEU A 322 -1.70 -18.25 5.59
N TYR A 323 -2.83 -18.64 6.16
CA TYR A 323 -4.07 -17.86 6.10
C TYR A 323 -4.72 -17.73 7.47
N PRO A 324 -5.46 -16.63 7.72
CA PRO A 324 -6.28 -16.52 8.93
C PRO A 324 -7.39 -17.59 8.91
N GLU A 325 -7.75 -18.07 10.10
CA GLU A 325 -8.89 -18.95 10.28
C GLU A 325 -10.20 -18.19 10.03
N THR A 326 -11.22 -18.90 9.49
CA THR A 326 -12.57 -18.35 9.33
C THR A 326 -13.47 -18.81 10.48
N PRO A 327 -14.61 -18.16 10.76
CA PRO A 327 -15.53 -18.54 11.85
C PRO A 327 -16.08 -19.95 11.77
#